data_318c9a70b906d4cf02309cf039fa91c0
#
_entry.id   318c9a70b906d4cf02309cf039fa91c0
#
_cell.length_a   1.000
_cell.length_b   1.000
_cell.length_c   1.000
_cell.angle_alpha   90.00
_cell.angle_beta   90.00
_cell.angle_gamma   90.00
#
_symmetry.space_group_name_H-M   'P 1'
#
loop_
_entity.id
_entity.type
_entity.pdbx_description
1 polymer ?
#
loop_
_entity_poly.entity_id
_entity_poly.type
_entity_poly.pdbx_seq_one_letter_code
_entity_poly.pdbx_strand_id
1 'polypeptide(L)'
;MNGLRPPAQIGSVRLLEPIGEGGMALVYRGEDRFRPETPCAVKLLRPEVHREMDLVRRFLREGDVLTRMAHPALVEIFAFGTSGPWPYLVMELLPGGSLKACRGEAPAALVRRLIPVCGALAVAHAAGVVHRDLKPSNLLFAADGRLKVTDFGVCFWEGEEGRTRATRSQMVVGTLGYMAPEQHGDPRRVDGRCDVYALGAILFEYATGQAYAQVQMPPATVRPGFPPRLAGLIMRALQPDPAKRIHDMQSFEQELLLWLDSAESAGWCEEPLPGFSPQDRETATVAGPRRDEGPDLRLAPYLDALGTGPVGVRRSAADGLVAAVRPGDGAWLLDAHQRAPEGARFALA
;
A
#
# COMPACT_ATOMS: atom_id res chain seq x y z
N MET A 1 22.43 21.49 -18.23
CA MET A 1 20.97 21.70 -18.26
C MET A 1 20.54 22.04 -16.83
N ASN A 2 20.09 23.28 -16.59
CA ASN A 2 19.63 23.67 -15.26
C ASN A 2 18.32 22.93 -14.96
N GLY A 3 18.40 21.84 -14.19
CA GLY A 3 17.20 21.14 -13.70
C GLY A 3 16.34 22.10 -12.88
N LEU A 4 15.06 22.20 -13.18
CA LEU A 4 14.09 22.96 -12.41
C LEU A 4 14.11 22.43 -10.97
N ARG A 5 14.35 23.33 -10.01
CA ARG A 5 14.28 22.97 -8.59
C ARG A 5 12.82 22.87 -8.15
N PRO A 6 12.48 21.89 -7.28
CA PRO A 6 11.15 21.84 -6.66
C PRO A 6 10.86 23.15 -5.94
N PRO A 7 9.59 23.61 -5.93
CA PRO A 7 9.19 24.78 -5.17
C PRO A 7 9.36 24.52 -3.67
N ALA A 8 9.58 25.56 -2.89
CA ALA A 8 9.65 25.42 -1.41
C ALA A 8 8.30 25.05 -0.78
N GLN A 9 7.20 25.33 -1.50
CA GLN A 9 5.83 25.09 -1.03
C GLN A 9 4.94 24.64 -2.18
N ILE A 10 4.00 23.73 -1.88
CA ILE A 10 2.97 23.24 -2.78
C ILE A 10 1.61 23.35 -2.07
N GLY A 11 0.74 24.21 -2.57
CA GLY A 11 -0.52 24.50 -1.90
C GLY A 11 -0.30 24.97 -0.47
N SER A 12 -0.86 24.27 0.51
CA SER A 12 -0.66 24.52 1.95
C SER A 12 0.58 23.83 2.53
N VAL A 13 1.24 22.96 1.77
CA VAL A 13 2.32 22.09 2.26
C VAL A 13 3.69 22.71 1.97
N ARG A 14 4.48 22.93 3.01
CA ARG A 14 5.90 23.29 2.93
C ARG A 14 6.72 22.01 2.69
N LEU A 15 7.57 22.00 1.68
CA LEU A 15 8.51 20.92 1.44
C LEU A 15 9.70 21.06 2.38
N LEU A 16 10.06 19.96 3.03
CA LEU A 16 11.20 19.84 3.92
C LEU A 16 12.35 19.10 3.20
N GLU A 17 12.90 18.08 3.83
CA GLU A 17 13.98 17.26 3.26
C GLU A 17 13.44 16.23 2.24
N PRO A 18 14.23 15.88 1.21
CA PRO A 18 13.93 14.76 0.33
C PRO A 18 14.06 13.43 1.13
N ILE A 19 13.07 12.57 1.00
CA ILE A 19 13.02 11.24 1.65
C ILE A 19 13.05 10.10 0.65
N GLY A 20 12.91 10.40 -0.65
CA GLY A 20 12.99 9.40 -1.71
C GLY A 20 13.24 10.06 -3.07
N GLU A 21 13.98 9.34 -3.92
CA GLU A 21 14.28 9.75 -5.28
C GLU A 21 14.13 8.56 -6.22
N GLY A 22 13.35 8.76 -7.29
CA GLY A 22 13.18 7.81 -8.39
C GLY A 22 13.40 8.46 -9.75
N GLY A 23 13.41 7.64 -10.79
CA GLY A 23 13.61 8.14 -12.16
C GLY A 23 12.58 9.18 -12.61
N MET A 24 11.32 9.02 -12.18
CA MET A 24 10.19 9.86 -12.60
C MET A 24 9.67 10.80 -11.52
N ALA A 25 10.01 10.57 -10.25
CA ALA A 25 9.46 11.32 -9.13
C ALA A 25 10.49 11.57 -8.02
N LEU A 26 10.24 12.64 -7.29
CA LEU A 26 10.91 12.99 -6.04
C LEU A 26 9.89 12.88 -4.92
N VAL A 27 10.31 12.40 -3.75
CA VAL A 27 9.45 12.36 -2.56
C VAL A 27 10.09 13.20 -1.47
N TYR A 28 9.33 14.15 -0.96
CA TYR A 28 9.72 15.04 0.12
C TYR A 28 8.89 14.77 1.36
N ARG A 29 9.48 14.92 2.52
CA ARG A 29 8.72 15.16 3.74
C ARG A 29 8.07 16.53 3.64
N GLY A 30 6.80 16.63 4.05
CA GLY A 30 6.03 17.86 4.03
C GLY A 30 5.43 18.19 5.38
N GLU A 31 5.13 19.48 5.57
CA GLU A 31 4.41 20.01 6.71
C GLU A 31 3.25 20.86 6.19
N ASP A 32 2.01 20.40 6.47
CA ASP A 32 0.81 21.13 6.07
C ASP A 32 0.46 22.17 7.14
N ARG A 33 0.40 23.45 6.75
CA ARG A 33 0.06 24.56 7.65
C ARG A 33 -1.32 24.43 8.30
N PHE A 34 -2.23 23.68 7.70
CA PHE A 34 -3.59 23.44 8.24
C PHE A 34 -3.67 22.16 9.08
N ARG A 35 -2.64 21.29 9.02
CA ARG A 35 -2.53 20.05 9.77
C ARG A 35 -1.09 19.85 10.28
N PRO A 36 -0.56 20.77 11.09
CA PRO A 36 0.85 20.75 11.50
C PRO A 36 1.21 19.48 12.29
N GLU A 37 0.26 18.90 13.00
CA GLU A 37 0.45 17.67 13.78
C GLU A 37 0.44 16.39 12.91
N THR A 38 0.09 16.49 11.62
CA THR A 38 0.01 15.35 10.72
C THR A 38 1.15 15.41 9.71
N PRO A 39 2.27 14.72 9.95
CA PRO A 39 3.37 14.69 9.00
C PRO A 39 2.92 14.05 7.68
N CYS A 40 3.32 14.63 6.56
CA CYS A 40 2.96 14.13 5.24
C CYS A 40 4.20 13.88 4.36
N ALA A 41 4.00 13.06 3.33
CA ALA A 41 4.92 12.89 2.23
C ALA A 41 4.35 13.55 0.98
N VAL A 42 5.19 14.21 0.20
CA VAL A 42 4.82 14.87 -1.06
C VAL A 42 5.58 14.22 -2.20
N LYS A 43 4.88 13.50 -3.06
CA LYS A 43 5.42 12.91 -4.28
C LYS A 43 5.26 13.88 -5.43
N LEU A 44 6.36 14.29 -6.05
CA LEU A 44 6.43 15.21 -7.17
C LEU A 44 6.86 14.48 -8.41
N LEU A 45 6.07 14.54 -9.49
CA LEU A 45 6.57 14.11 -10.79
C LEU A 45 7.58 15.12 -11.33
N ARG A 46 8.67 14.62 -11.91
CA ARG A 46 9.70 15.46 -12.51
C ARG A 46 9.14 16.23 -13.71
N PRO A 47 9.56 17.49 -13.93
CA PRO A 47 9.06 18.32 -15.03
C PRO A 47 9.29 17.73 -16.43
N GLU A 48 10.31 16.90 -16.57
CA GLU A 48 10.60 16.19 -17.82
C GLU A 48 9.44 15.27 -18.23
N VAL A 49 8.77 14.68 -17.24
CA VAL A 49 7.58 13.83 -17.39
C VAL A 49 6.34 14.67 -17.78
N HIS A 50 6.32 15.95 -17.44
CA HIS A 50 5.20 16.86 -17.75
C HIS A 50 4.97 17.03 -19.27
N ARG A 51 5.96 16.73 -20.09
CA ARG A 51 5.83 16.75 -21.57
C ARG A 51 4.91 15.64 -22.08
N GLU A 52 4.70 14.61 -21.29
CA GLU A 52 3.77 13.52 -21.56
C GLU A 52 2.43 13.80 -20.87
N MET A 53 1.60 14.65 -21.49
CA MET A 53 0.31 15.10 -20.93
C MET A 53 -0.60 13.94 -20.51
N ASP A 54 -0.51 12.80 -21.19
CA ASP A 54 -1.30 11.61 -20.84
C ASP A 54 -0.83 10.98 -19.52
N LEU A 55 0.46 11.01 -19.23
CA LEU A 55 1.00 10.52 -17.96
C LEU A 55 0.55 11.41 -16.79
N VAL A 56 0.58 12.73 -16.97
CA VAL A 56 0.09 13.69 -15.98
C VAL A 56 -1.40 13.50 -15.71
N ARG A 57 -2.22 13.38 -16.76
CA ARG A 57 -3.67 13.14 -16.61
C ARG A 57 -3.96 11.86 -15.82
N ARG A 58 -3.21 10.80 -16.10
CA ARG A 58 -3.35 9.52 -15.39
C ARG A 58 -2.94 9.64 -13.94
N PHE A 59 -1.81 10.27 -13.65
CA PHE A 59 -1.36 10.54 -12.30
C PHE A 59 -2.41 11.27 -11.47
N LEU A 60 -3.04 12.31 -12.04
CA LEU A 60 -4.08 13.09 -11.38
C LEU A 60 -5.38 12.27 -11.23
N ARG A 61 -5.75 11.48 -12.24
CA ARG A 61 -6.94 10.61 -12.17
C ARG A 61 -6.79 9.53 -11.11
N GLU A 62 -5.63 8.90 -11.02
CA GLU A 62 -5.36 7.91 -9.97
C GLU A 62 -5.35 8.56 -8.59
N GLY A 63 -4.76 9.75 -8.45
CA GLY A 63 -4.87 10.56 -7.23
C GLY A 63 -6.33 10.79 -6.82
N ASP A 64 -7.21 11.16 -7.77
CA ASP A 64 -8.64 11.35 -7.51
C ASP A 64 -9.33 10.05 -7.05
N VAL A 65 -9.02 8.92 -7.66
CA VAL A 65 -9.61 7.63 -7.24
C VAL A 65 -9.07 7.21 -5.87
N LEU A 66 -7.75 7.31 -5.66
CA LEU A 66 -7.10 6.93 -4.40
C LEU A 66 -7.59 7.77 -3.20
N THR A 67 -7.90 9.06 -3.40
CA THR A 67 -8.45 9.93 -2.32
C THR A 67 -9.82 9.49 -1.85
N ARG A 68 -10.55 8.72 -2.65
CA ARG A 68 -11.90 8.21 -2.31
C ARG A 68 -11.87 6.82 -1.69
N MET A 69 -10.70 6.17 -1.68
CA MET A 69 -10.55 4.86 -1.10
C MET A 69 -10.09 4.97 0.35
N ALA A 70 -10.77 4.27 1.25
CA ALA A 70 -10.40 4.18 2.65
C ALA A 70 -10.19 2.72 3.04
N HIS A 71 -8.96 2.36 3.39
CA HIS A 71 -8.63 1.07 3.96
C HIS A 71 -7.42 1.19 4.89
N PRO A 72 -7.39 0.52 6.06
CA PRO A 72 -6.29 0.66 7.02
C PRO A 72 -4.90 0.31 6.46
N ALA A 73 -4.84 -0.55 5.44
CA ALA A 73 -3.60 -0.94 4.76
C ALA A 73 -3.41 -0.26 3.39
N LEU A 74 -4.15 0.82 3.08
CA LEU A 74 -3.85 1.73 1.98
C LEU A 74 -3.18 2.99 2.51
N VAL A 75 -2.24 3.55 1.74
CA VAL A 75 -1.72 4.89 1.99
C VAL A 75 -2.86 5.90 1.82
N GLU A 76 -3.03 6.78 2.79
CA GLU A 76 -4.04 7.84 2.71
C GLU A 76 -3.51 8.99 1.85
N ILE A 77 -4.29 9.41 0.86
CA ILE A 77 -3.99 10.55 0.01
C ILE A 77 -4.77 11.77 0.52
N PHE A 78 -4.04 12.81 0.91
CA PHE A 78 -4.65 14.04 1.45
C PHE A 78 -5.02 15.05 0.37
N ALA A 79 -4.19 15.16 -0.68
CA ALA A 79 -4.39 16.07 -1.78
C ALA A 79 -3.61 15.65 -3.02
N PHE A 80 -4.04 16.12 -4.17
CA PHE A 80 -3.33 15.97 -5.44
C PHE A 80 -3.57 17.18 -6.33
N GLY A 81 -2.70 17.40 -7.31
CA GLY A 81 -2.84 18.52 -8.23
C GLY A 81 -1.57 18.82 -9.00
N THR A 82 -1.50 20.07 -9.50
CA THR A 82 -0.32 20.60 -10.19
C THR A 82 0.11 21.93 -9.54
N SER A 83 1.41 22.13 -9.39
CA SER A 83 2.01 23.39 -8.94
C SER A 83 3.06 23.83 -9.98
N GLY A 84 2.66 24.72 -10.89
CA GLY A 84 3.47 25.02 -12.08
C GLY A 84 3.73 23.75 -12.90
N PRO A 85 5.00 23.42 -13.21
CA PRO A 85 5.35 22.24 -13.98
C PRO A 85 5.39 20.94 -13.13
N TRP A 86 4.98 20.97 -11.85
CA TRP A 86 5.09 19.88 -10.90
C TRP A 86 3.71 19.27 -10.59
N PRO A 87 3.33 18.13 -11.19
CA PRO A 87 2.23 17.32 -10.67
C PRO A 87 2.62 16.72 -9.34
N TYR A 88 1.70 16.69 -8.37
CA TYR A 88 1.99 16.24 -7.02
C TYR A 88 0.86 15.42 -6.40
N LEU A 89 1.25 14.56 -5.46
CA LEU A 89 0.40 13.88 -4.49
C LEU A 89 0.91 14.22 -3.08
N VAL A 90 0.00 14.61 -2.19
CA VAL A 90 0.26 14.72 -0.75
C VAL A 90 -0.39 13.53 -0.08
N MET A 91 0.37 12.79 0.70
CA MET A 91 -0.07 11.56 1.34
C MET A 91 0.44 11.45 2.77
N GLU A 92 -0.08 10.52 3.54
CA GLU A 92 0.45 10.23 4.86
C GLU A 92 1.93 9.82 4.79
N LEU A 93 2.70 10.24 5.80
CA LEU A 93 4.09 9.81 5.96
C LEU A 93 4.14 8.45 6.64
N LEU A 94 4.83 7.49 6.02
CA LEU A 94 5.02 6.13 6.52
C LEU A 94 6.47 5.95 7.01
N PRO A 95 6.77 6.24 8.30
CA PRO A 95 8.14 6.33 8.78
C PRO A 95 8.75 4.98 9.17
N GLY A 96 7.96 3.90 9.23
CA GLY A 96 8.39 2.60 9.79
C GLY A 96 9.23 1.75 8.84
N GLY A 97 9.70 2.31 7.71
CA GLY A 97 10.48 1.56 6.73
C GLY A 97 9.62 0.67 5.84
N SER A 98 10.25 -0.20 5.05
CA SER A 98 9.55 -1.08 4.10
C SER A 98 9.57 -2.54 4.54
N LEU A 99 8.71 -3.35 3.91
CA LEU A 99 8.67 -4.81 4.13
C LEU A 99 10.04 -5.47 3.88
N LYS A 100 10.96 -4.81 3.18
CA LYS A 100 12.34 -5.32 2.99
C LYS A 100 13.02 -5.66 4.32
N ALA A 101 12.73 -4.91 5.38
CA ALA A 101 13.29 -5.15 6.71
C ALA A 101 12.77 -6.43 7.39
N CYS A 102 11.65 -6.98 6.90
CA CYS A 102 11.06 -8.22 7.43
C CYS A 102 11.58 -9.50 6.76
N ARG A 103 12.62 -9.40 5.94
CA ARG A 103 13.22 -10.57 5.32
C ARG A 103 13.75 -11.51 6.40
N GLY A 104 13.38 -12.79 6.32
CA GLY A 104 13.73 -13.78 7.33
C GLY A 104 12.73 -13.95 8.48
N GLU A 105 11.62 -13.22 8.49
CA GLU A 105 10.52 -13.51 9.43
C GLU A 105 9.92 -14.91 9.21
N ALA A 106 9.31 -15.45 10.26
CA ALA A 106 8.56 -16.68 10.16
C ALA A 106 7.42 -16.57 9.15
N PRO A 107 7.15 -17.58 8.31
CA PRO A 107 6.11 -17.52 7.28
C PRO A 107 4.74 -17.11 7.79
N ALA A 108 4.33 -17.58 8.97
CA ALA A 108 3.03 -17.18 9.55
C ALA A 108 2.98 -15.71 9.97
N ALA A 109 4.10 -15.14 10.44
CA ALA A 109 4.18 -13.72 10.74
C ALA A 109 4.06 -12.86 9.46
N LEU A 110 4.77 -13.26 8.40
CA LEU A 110 4.66 -12.63 7.10
C LEU A 110 3.23 -12.68 6.54
N VAL A 111 2.58 -13.85 6.58
CA VAL A 111 1.20 -14.00 6.11
C VAL A 111 0.26 -13.09 6.88
N ARG A 112 0.36 -13.00 8.23
CA ARG A 112 -0.45 -12.08 9.03
C ARG A 112 -0.29 -10.62 8.62
N ARG A 113 0.92 -10.20 8.19
CA ARG A 113 1.17 -8.84 7.70
C ARG A 113 0.57 -8.60 6.32
N LEU A 114 0.54 -9.62 5.45
CA LEU A 114 0.06 -9.49 4.07
C LEU A 114 -1.46 -9.60 3.93
N ILE A 115 -2.17 -10.22 4.86
CA ILE A 115 -3.64 -10.30 4.84
C ILE A 115 -4.30 -8.91 4.71
N PRO A 116 -3.98 -7.90 5.56
CA PRO A 116 -4.56 -6.56 5.39
C PRO A 116 -4.18 -5.91 4.05
N VAL A 117 -3.00 -6.25 3.48
CA VAL A 117 -2.58 -5.80 2.15
C VAL A 117 -3.47 -6.39 1.06
N CYS A 118 -3.86 -7.68 1.18
CA CYS A 118 -4.82 -8.29 0.25
C CYS A 118 -6.17 -7.56 0.27
N GLY A 119 -6.73 -7.28 1.46
CA GLY A 119 -7.96 -6.50 1.60
C GLY A 119 -7.86 -5.10 0.97
N ALA A 120 -6.73 -4.41 1.16
CA ALA A 120 -6.46 -3.11 0.55
C ALA A 120 -6.45 -3.18 -0.99
N LEU A 121 -5.78 -4.17 -1.55
CA LEU A 121 -5.72 -4.38 -3.00
C LEU A 121 -7.07 -4.80 -3.57
N ALA A 122 -7.87 -5.60 -2.84
CA ALA A 122 -9.23 -5.96 -3.25
C ALA A 122 -10.12 -4.71 -3.36
N VAL A 123 -10.03 -3.77 -2.41
CA VAL A 123 -10.73 -2.48 -2.47
C VAL A 123 -10.29 -1.67 -3.68
N ALA A 124 -8.98 -1.59 -3.97
CA ALA A 124 -8.45 -0.89 -5.13
C ALA A 124 -8.94 -1.53 -6.44
N HIS A 125 -8.90 -2.85 -6.55
CA HIS A 125 -9.36 -3.58 -7.74
C HIS A 125 -10.87 -3.37 -7.99
N ALA A 126 -11.68 -3.36 -6.94
CA ALA A 126 -13.12 -3.06 -7.05
C ALA A 126 -13.39 -1.64 -7.56
N ALA A 127 -12.49 -0.68 -7.28
CA ALA A 127 -12.53 0.68 -7.82
C ALA A 127 -11.89 0.80 -9.23
N GLY A 128 -11.46 -0.30 -9.83
CA GLY A 128 -10.82 -0.33 -11.16
C GLY A 128 -9.35 0.10 -11.16
N VAL A 129 -8.70 0.14 -9.99
CA VAL A 129 -7.28 0.49 -9.85
C VAL A 129 -6.46 -0.76 -9.58
N VAL A 130 -5.48 -1.04 -10.44
CA VAL A 130 -4.53 -2.14 -10.32
C VAL A 130 -3.16 -1.56 -9.99
N HIS A 131 -2.44 -2.14 -9.01
CA HIS A 131 -1.17 -1.60 -8.54
C HIS A 131 -0.02 -1.74 -9.55
N ARG A 132 0.12 -2.89 -10.18
CA ARG A 132 1.06 -3.22 -11.28
C ARG A 132 2.56 -3.17 -10.97
N ASP A 133 2.98 -2.54 -9.87
CA ASP A 133 4.39 -2.49 -9.41
C ASP A 133 4.50 -2.90 -7.94
N LEU A 134 3.73 -3.93 -7.55
CA LEU A 134 3.77 -4.41 -6.17
C LEU A 134 5.10 -5.11 -5.89
N LYS A 135 5.78 -4.62 -4.86
CA LYS A 135 7.10 -5.11 -4.42
C LYS A 135 7.34 -4.73 -2.96
N PRO A 136 8.29 -5.36 -2.26
CA PRO A 136 8.55 -5.08 -0.84
C PRO A 136 8.86 -3.61 -0.51
N SER A 137 9.42 -2.84 -1.46
CA SER A 137 9.69 -1.41 -1.26
C SER A 137 8.43 -0.52 -1.31
N ASN A 138 7.34 -1.02 -1.89
CA ASN A 138 6.05 -0.32 -2.00
C ASN A 138 5.05 -0.77 -0.93
N LEU A 139 5.53 -1.55 0.03
CA LEU A 139 4.81 -1.97 1.23
C LEU A 139 5.54 -1.35 2.42
N LEU A 140 5.00 -0.25 2.96
CA LEU A 140 5.63 0.56 4.00
C LEU A 140 4.88 0.44 5.32
N PHE A 141 5.62 0.54 6.43
CA PHE A 141 5.05 0.56 7.76
C PHE A 141 4.67 1.97 8.18
N ALA A 142 3.44 2.12 8.65
CA ALA A 142 2.98 3.30 9.34
C ALA A 142 3.63 3.41 10.75
N ALA A 143 3.48 4.56 11.40
CA ALA A 143 4.01 4.78 12.75
C ALA A 143 3.46 3.80 13.80
N ASP A 144 2.24 3.27 13.59
CA ASP A 144 1.59 2.28 14.45
C ASP A 144 1.97 0.83 14.13
N GLY A 145 2.90 0.62 13.19
CA GLY A 145 3.39 -0.70 12.77
C GLY A 145 2.50 -1.43 11.77
N ARG A 146 1.41 -0.83 11.29
CA ARG A 146 0.58 -1.40 10.22
C ARG A 146 1.31 -1.31 8.87
N LEU A 147 1.28 -2.40 8.11
CA LEU A 147 1.79 -2.42 6.75
C LEU A 147 0.77 -1.82 5.80
N LYS A 148 1.21 -0.90 4.95
CA LYS A 148 0.36 -0.20 3.98
C LYS A 148 0.93 -0.28 2.57
N VAL A 149 0.01 -0.37 1.59
CA VAL A 149 0.33 -0.29 0.17
C VAL A 149 0.50 1.18 -0.20
N THR A 150 1.61 1.49 -0.86
CA THR A 150 1.91 2.82 -1.42
C THR A 150 2.40 2.70 -2.85
N ASP A 151 2.55 3.83 -3.53
CA ASP A 151 3.12 3.88 -4.88
C ASP A 151 2.36 3.02 -5.90
N PHE A 152 1.03 3.14 -5.95
CA PHE A 152 0.24 2.60 -7.04
C PHE A 152 0.88 3.02 -8.36
N GLY A 153 1.00 2.08 -9.30
CA GLY A 153 1.86 2.16 -10.47
C GLY A 153 1.44 3.20 -11.51
N VAL A 154 1.35 4.46 -11.08
CA VAL A 154 1.04 5.65 -11.89
C VAL A 154 1.84 5.70 -13.20
N CYS A 155 2.95 4.99 -13.26
CA CYS A 155 3.94 5.09 -14.33
C CYS A 155 3.93 3.91 -15.33
N PHE A 156 3.11 2.87 -15.12
CA PHE A 156 3.19 1.63 -15.91
C PHE A 156 2.19 1.53 -17.08
N TRP A 157 1.58 2.63 -17.51
CA TRP A 157 0.82 2.61 -18.75
C TRP A 157 1.71 3.01 -19.92
N GLU A 158 2.08 2.04 -20.72
CA GLU A 158 2.64 2.26 -22.04
C GLU A 158 1.55 2.87 -22.93
N GLY A 159 1.74 4.16 -23.27
CA GLY A 159 0.96 4.81 -24.32
C GLY A 159 1.16 4.07 -25.64
N GLU A 160 0.15 4.12 -26.49
CA GLU A 160 0.17 3.65 -27.86
C GLU A 160 1.47 4.07 -28.57
N GLU A 161 2.08 3.10 -29.28
CA GLU A 161 3.14 3.26 -30.28
C GLU A 161 4.51 3.81 -29.82
N GLY A 162 5.39 2.91 -29.42
CA GLY A 162 6.79 2.99 -29.89
C GLY A 162 7.83 3.71 -29.03
N ARG A 163 7.58 4.25 -27.83
CA ARG A 163 8.57 5.04 -27.06
C ARG A 163 9.11 4.44 -25.75
N THR A 164 8.78 3.23 -25.44
CA THR A 164 9.08 2.57 -24.13
C THR A 164 10.47 1.96 -23.99
N ARG A 165 11.37 2.10 -24.98
CA ARG A 165 12.74 1.57 -24.84
C ARG A 165 13.63 2.36 -23.88
N ALA A 166 13.38 3.65 -23.68
CA ALA A 166 14.23 4.48 -22.82
C ALA A 166 14.00 4.30 -21.32
N THR A 167 12.77 3.93 -20.91
CA THR A 167 12.44 3.66 -19.50
C THR A 167 12.79 2.25 -19.04
N ARG A 168 12.86 1.28 -19.97
CA ARG A 168 13.29 -0.10 -19.68
C ARG A 168 14.76 -0.22 -19.24
N SER A 169 15.64 0.68 -19.72
CA SER A 169 17.08 0.61 -19.42
C SER A 169 17.44 1.10 -18.01
N GLN A 170 16.53 1.75 -17.29
CA GLN A 170 16.73 2.18 -15.90
C GLN A 170 15.92 1.37 -14.88
N MET A 171 15.13 0.38 -15.30
CA MET A 171 14.51 -0.58 -14.39
C MET A 171 15.65 -1.39 -13.74
N VAL A 172 15.87 -1.12 -12.46
CA VAL A 172 16.80 -1.88 -11.63
C VAL A 172 16.38 -3.35 -11.69
N VAL A 173 17.33 -4.23 -11.99
CA VAL A 173 17.20 -5.70 -12.13
C VAL A 173 16.34 -6.34 -11.01
N GLY A 174 16.27 -5.73 -9.82
CA GLY A 174 15.45 -6.20 -8.69
C GLY A 174 13.93 -6.06 -8.82
N THR A 175 13.42 -5.17 -9.68
CA THR A 175 11.96 -4.96 -9.84
C THR A 175 11.33 -6.04 -10.72
N LEU A 176 12.08 -6.60 -11.65
CA LEU A 176 11.60 -7.64 -12.58
C LEU A 176 11.21 -8.95 -11.88
N GLY A 177 11.71 -9.20 -10.65
CA GLY A 177 11.46 -10.43 -9.91
C GLY A 177 10.02 -10.63 -9.43
N TYR A 178 9.22 -9.57 -9.35
CA TYR A 178 7.82 -9.60 -8.88
C TYR A 178 6.81 -9.36 -10.01
N MET A 179 7.27 -9.00 -11.20
CA MET A 179 6.42 -8.65 -12.33
C MET A 179 5.78 -9.89 -12.93
N ALA A 180 4.46 -9.86 -13.12
CA ALA A 180 3.73 -10.94 -13.75
C ALA A 180 4.05 -11.04 -15.27
N PRO A 181 4.09 -12.26 -15.85
CA PRO A 181 4.47 -12.44 -17.26
C PRO A 181 3.64 -11.64 -18.26
N GLU A 182 2.33 -11.48 -18.02
CA GLU A 182 1.43 -10.72 -18.90
C GLU A 182 1.74 -9.22 -18.95
N GLN A 183 2.44 -8.68 -17.95
CA GLN A 183 2.84 -7.28 -17.93
C GLN A 183 3.93 -6.95 -18.97
N HIS A 184 4.57 -7.97 -19.53
CA HIS A 184 5.51 -7.81 -20.66
C HIS A 184 4.81 -7.70 -22.01
N GLY A 185 3.51 -7.99 -22.05
CA GLY A 185 2.68 -7.96 -23.27
C GLY A 185 1.84 -6.69 -23.43
N ASP A 186 0.58 -6.86 -23.84
CA ASP A 186 -0.38 -5.76 -24.01
C ASP A 186 -0.88 -5.26 -22.64
N PRO A 187 -0.59 -4.02 -22.23
CA PRO A 187 -0.99 -3.45 -20.95
C PRO A 187 -2.52 -3.44 -20.71
N ARG A 188 -3.32 -3.47 -21.81
CA ARG A 188 -4.79 -3.48 -21.73
C ARG A 188 -5.35 -4.82 -21.24
N ARG A 189 -4.55 -5.87 -21.25
CA ARG A 189 -4.91 -7.21 -20.77
C ARG A 189 -4.50 -7.48 -19.33
N VAL A 190 -3.86 -6.51 -18.68
CA VAL A 190 -3.36 -6.62 -17.31
C VAL A 190 -4.47 -6.20 -16.35
N ASP A 191 -4.96 -7.14 -15.54
CA ASP A 191 -5.94 -6.92 -14.47
C ASP A 191 -5.35 -7.19 -13.08
N GLY A 192 -6.18 -7.16 -12.02
CA GLY A 192 -5.76 -7.33 -10.64
C GLY A 192 -5.02 -8.64 -10.33
N ARG A 193 -5.07 -9.62 -11.23
CA ARG A 193 -4.33 -10.89 -11.09
C ARG A 193 -2.82 -10.71 -11.21
N CYS A 194 -2.33 -9.62 -11.81
CA CYS A 194 -0.90 -9.33 -11.78
C CYS A 194 -0.41 -9.00 -10.36
N ASP A 195 -1.24 -8.35 -9.52
CA ASP A 195 -0.92 -8.07 -8.14
C ASP A 195 -0.98 -9.34 -7.27
N VAL A 196 -1.86 -10.30 -7.60
CA VAL A 196 -1.87 -11.65 -6.99
C VAL A 196 -0.55 -12.36 -7.25
N TYR A 197 -0.04 -12.32 -8.50
CA TYR A 197 1.26 -12.89 -8.83
C TYR A 197 2.38 -12.21 -8.03
N ALA A 198 2.39 -10.88 -7.96
CA ALA A 198 3.41 -10.13 -7.25
C ALA A 198 3.44 -10.46 -5.74
N LEU A 199 2.26 -10.57 -5.07
CA LEU A 199 2.19 -11.03 -3.68
C LEU A 199 2.63 -12.48 -3.53
N GLY A 200 2.29 -13.36 -4.47
CA GLY A 200 2.81 -14.72 -4.52
C GLY A 200 4.34 -14.77 -4.58
N ALA A 201 4.95 -13.92 -5.40
CA ALA A 201 6.41 -13.81 -5.52
C ALA A 201 7.06 -13.25 -4.24
N ILE A 202 6.43 -12.27 -3.57
CA ILE A 202 6.86 -11.76 -2.26
C ILE A 202 6.78 -12.86 -1.21
N LEU A 203 5.66 -13.59 -1.12
CA LEU A 203 5.51 -14.72 -0.20
C LEU A 203 6.55 -15.80 -0.44
N PHE A 204 6.78 -16.16 -1.70
CA PHE A 204 7.79 -17.15 -2.07
C PHE A 204 9.17 -16.72 -1.57
N GLU A 205 9.61 -15.50 -1.94
CA GLU A 205 10.95 -15.02 -1.60
C GLU A 205 11.16 -14.94 -0.08
N TYR A 206 10.19 -14.37 0.63
CA TYR A 206 10.31 -14.16 2.07
C TYR A 206 10.18 -15.48 2.88
N ALA A 207 9.46 -16.44 2.36
CA ALA A 207 9.29 -17.74 3.01
C ALA A 207 10.40 -18.75 2.66
N THR A 208 11.12 -18.57 1.54
CA THR A 208 12.21 -19.47 1.10
C THR A 208 13.59 -18.84 1.12
N GLY A 209 13.68 -17.51 1.18
CA GLY A 209 14.94 -16.75 1.08
C GLY A 209 15.44 -16.54 -0.34
N GLN A 210 14.77 -17.07 -1.37
CA GLN A 210 15.18 -16.99 -2.77
C GLN A 210 14.08 -16.37 -3.64
N ALA A 211 14.45 -15.50 -4.59
CA ALA A 211 13.49 -14.91 -5.52
C ALA A 211 12.95 -15.97 -6.49
N TYR A 212 11.61 -16.05 -6.64
CA TYR A 212 10.99 -17.03 -7.54
C TYR A 212 11.48 -16.92 -8.99
N ALA A 213 11.67 -15.68 -9.47
CA ALA A 213 12.18 -15.45 -10.83
C ALA A 213 13.54 -16.09 -11.11
N GLN A 214 14.33 -16.38 -10.08
CA GLN A 214 15.65 -17.01 -10.20
C GLN A 214 15.57 -18.53 -10.20
N VAL A 215 14.68 -19.11 -9.40
CA VAL A 215 14.65 -20.56 -9.16
C VAL A 215 13.53 -21.28 -9.89
N GLN A 216 12.36 -20.66 -10.04
CA GLN A 216 11.16 -21.20 -10.70
C GLN A 216 10.78 -22.62 -10.25
N MET A 217 10.97 -22.91 -8.96
CA MET A 217 10.72 -24.22 -8.35
C MET A 217 9.66 -24.09 -7.25
N PRO A 218 8.96 -25.18 -6.89
CA PRO A 218 8.08 -25.19 -5.74
C PRO A 218 8.80 -24.83 -4.43
N PRO A 219 8.15 -24.13 -3.47
CA PRO A 219 8.75 -23.78 -2.19
C PRO A 219 9.36 -24.97 -1.43
N ALA A 220 8.71 -26.13 -1.49
CA ALA A 220 9.19 -27.35 -0.83
C ALA A 220 10.50 -27.90 -1.41
N THR A 221 10.82 -27.60 -2.68
CA THR A 221 12.10 -27.96 -3.30
C THR A 221 13.22 -27.05 -2.80
N VAL A 222 12.92 -25.77 -2.59
CA VAL A 222 13.89 -24.76 -2.11
C VAL A 222 14.11 -24.89 -0.60
N ARG A 223 13.04 -25.15 0.15
CA ARG A 223 13.05 -25.31 1.60
C ARG A 223 12.37 -26.63 1.99
N PRO A 224 13.13 -27.72 2.26
CA PRO A 224 12.57 -28.99 2.70
C PRO A 224 11.68 -28.83 3.93
N GLY A 225 10.55 -29.54 3.97
CA GLY A 225 9.57 -29.46 5.05
C GLY A 225 8.60 -28.28 4.95
N PHE A 226 8.69 -27.45 3.89
CA PHE A 226 7.80 -26.32 3.70
C PHE A 226 6.32 -26.75 3.72
N PRO A 227 5.39 -25.97 4.37
CA PRO A 227 3.98 -26.33 4.51
C PRO A 227 3.31 -26.61 3.16
N PRO A 228 2.80 -27.82 2.90
CA PRO A 228 2.27 -28.20 1.58
C PRO A 228 1.10 -27.31 1.12
N ARG A 229 0.20 -26.94 2.02
CA ARG A 229 -0.97 -26.08 1.68
C ARG A 229 -0.51 -24.67 1.31
N LEU A 230 0.43 -24.08 2.06
CA LEU A 230 0.99 -22.76 1.73
C LEU A 230 1.81 -22.82 0.42
N ALA A 231 2.58 -23.88 0.21
CA ALA A 231 3.30 -24.11 -1.05
C ALA A 231 2.34 -24.16 -2.25
N GLY A 232 1.24 -24.91 -2.13
CA GLY A 232 0.22 -24.99 -3.17
C GLY A 232 -0.44 -23.65 -3.46
N LEU A 233 -0.72 -22.86 -2.43
CA LEU A 233 -1.29 -21.52 -2.54
C LEU A 233 -0.33 -20.56 -3.27
N ILE A 234 0.92 -20.52 -2.86
CA ILE A 234 1.97 -19.73 -3.51
C ILE A 234 2.10 -20.11 -4.99
N MET A 235 2.16 -21.39 -5.31
CA MET A 235 2.31 -21.86 -6.70
C MET A 235 1.08 -21.57 -7.56
N ARG A 236 -0.13 -21.53 -7.00
CA ARG A 236 -1.33 -21.07 -7.72
C ARG A 236 -1.32 -19.56 -7.96
N ALA A 237 -0.82 -18.77 -7.02
CA ALA A 237 -0.63 -17.33 -7.23
C ALA A 237 0.42 -17.05 -8.31
N LEU A 238 1.45 -17.88 -8.42
CA LEU A 238 2.55 -17.75 -9.37
C LEU A 238 2.30 -18.41 -10.75
N GLN A 239 1.06 -18.83 -11.04
CA GLN A 239 0.73 -19.37 -12.36
C GLN A 239 1.03 -18.33 -13.46
N PRO A 240 1.83 -18.68 -14.49
CA PRO A 240 2.16 -17.76 -15.58
C PRO A 240 0.91 -17.32 -16.35
N ASP A 241 -0.03 -18.23 -16.57
CA ASP A 241 -1.30 -17.95 -17.22
C ASP A 241 -2.29 -17.35 -16.19
N PRO A 242 -2.74 -16.08 -16.35
CA PRO A 242 -3.71 -15.47 -15.44
C PRO A 242 -5.02 -16.23 -15.31
N ALA A 243 -5.44 -17.01 -16.32
CA ALA A 243 -6.64 -17.81 -16.26
C ALA A 243 -6.54 -19.02 -15.31
N LYS A 244 -5.31 -19.47 -15.02
CA LYS A 244 -5.01 -20.58 -14.10
C LYS A 244 -4.60 -20.09 -12.71
N ARG A 245 -4.43 -18.78 -12.56
CA ARG A 245 -4.05 -18.13 -11.29
C ARG A 245 -5.25 -18.02 -10.36
N ILE A 246 -5.02 -17.77 -9.06
CA ILE A 246 -6.06 -17.37 -8.12
C ILE A 246 -6.81 -16.18 -8.72
N HIS A 247 -8.14 -16.28 -8.72
CA HIS A 247 -9.01 -15.41 -9.52
C HIS A 247 -8.91 -13.94 -9.17
N ASP A 248 -8.84 -13.62 -7.87
CA ASP A 248 -8.79 -12.26 -7.35
C ASP A 248 -8.08 -12.19 -5.98
N MET A 249 -7.87 -10.98 -5.53
CA MET A 249 -7.17 -10.72 -4.27
C MET A 249 -7.99 -11.12 -3.04
N GLN A 250 -9.31 -11.07 -3.12
CA GLN A 250 -10.20 -11.50 -2.03
C GLN A 250 -10.13 -13.01 -1.82
N SER A 251 -10.14 -13.79 -2.91
CA SER A 251 -9.94 -15.25 -2.85
C SER A 251 -8.57 -15.60 -2.27
N PHE A 252 -7.53 -14.83 -2.64
CA PHE A 252 -6.18 -15.02 -2.11
C PHE A 252 -6.12 -14.75 -0.60
N GLU A 253 -6.74 -13.66 -0.14
CA GLU A 253 -6.88 -13.33 1.28
C GLU A 253 -7.56 -14.44 2.08
N GLN A 254 -8.70 -14.93 1.59
CA GLN A 254 -9.46 -16.00 2.25
C GLN A 254 -8.64 -17.27 2.41
N GLU A 255 -7.90 -17.68 1.39
CA GLU A 255 -7.05 -18.86 1.46
C GLU A 255 -5.87 -18.70 2.42
N LEU A 256 -5.28 -17.49 2.50
CA LEU A 256 -4.24 -17.18 3.50
C LEU A 256 -4.80 -17.24 4.93
N LEU A 257 -6.01 -16.73 5.15
CA LEU A 257 -6.70 -16.82 6.46
C LEU A 257 -6.95 -18.28 6.84
N LEU A 258 -7.50 -19.08 5.92
CA LEU A 258 -7.76 -20.51 6.14
C LEU A 258 -6.47 -21.29 6.43
N TRP A 259 -5.34 -20.89 5.82
CA TRP A 259 -4.06 -21.51 6.14
C TRP A 259 -3.59 -21.10 7.55
N LEU A 260 -3.71 -19.82 7.94
CA LEU A 260 -3.34 -19.36 9.28
C LEU A 260 -4.13 -20.05 10.39
N ASP A 261 -5.39 -20.36 10.17
CA ASP A 261 -6.25 -21.04 11.13
C ASP A 261 -6.00 -22.56 11.18
N SER A 262 -5.18 -23.09 10.27
CA SER A 262 -4.88 -24.52 10.21
C SER A 262 -3.76 -24.91 11.19
N ALA A 263 -3.77 -26.17 11.63
CA ALA A 263 -2.70 -26.75 12.45
C ALA A 263 -1.32 -26.71 11.76
N GLU A 264 -1.29 -26.64 10.41
CA GLU A 264 -0.05 -26.55 9.64
C GLU A 264 0.69 -25.22 9.90
N SER A 265 -0.03 -24.11 10.15
CA SER A 265 0.57 -22.82 10.46
C SER A 265 1.24 -22.78 11.83
N ALA A 266 0.76 -23.58 12.78
CA ALA A 266 1.24 -23.57 14.16
C ALA A 266 2.74 -23.91 14.27
N GLY A 267 3.24 -24.87 13.46
CA GLY A 267 4.64 -25.23 13.42
C GLY A 267 5.55 -24.20 12.72
N TRP A 268 4.96 -23.12 12.14
CA TRP A 268 5.68 -22.12 11.37
C TRP A 268 5.52 -20.69 11.93
N CYS A 269 5.03 -20.58 13.16
CA CYS A 269 4.85 -19.29 13.84
C CYS A 269 6.15 -18.66 14.32
N GLU A 270 7.15 -19.48 14.69
CA GLU A 270 8.36 -19.03 15.40
C GLU A 270 9.66 -19.32 14.63
N GLU A 271 9.63 -20.16 13.60
CA GLU A 271 10.83 -20.51 12.84
C GLU A 271 11.19 -19.43 11.80
N PRO A 272 12.24 -18.62 12.06
CA PRO A 272 12.79 -17.73 11.05
C PRO A 272 13.44 -18.51 9.91
N LEU A 273 13.69 -17.83 8.80
CA LEU A 273 14.45 -18.41 7.69
C LEU A 273 15.86 -18.83 8.16
N PRO A 274 16.34 -20.03 7.78
CA PRO A 274 17.73 -20.41 8.01
C PRO A 274 18.68 -19.40 7.38
N GLY A 275 19.68 -18.96 8.15
CA GLY A 275 20.68 -17.98 7.69
C GLY A 275 20.34 -16.51 7.95
N PHE A 276 19.17 -16.21 8.56
CA PHE A 276 18.84 -14.87 9.05
C PHE A 276 18.99 -14.82 10.57
N SER A 277 19.85 -13.93 11.05
CA SER A 277 20.04 -13.69 12.48
C SER A 277 18.95 -12.75 13.04
N PRO A 278 18.53 -12.95 14.32
CA PRO A 278 17.70 -11.95 15.01
C PRO A 278 18.31 -10.54 15.04
N GLN A 279 19.65 -10.44 14.97
CA GLN A 279 20.37 -9.16 14.95
C GLN A 279 20.14 -8.38 13.65
N ASP A 280 19.82 -9.04 12.54
CA ASP A 280 19.44 -8.38 11.29
C ASP A 280 18.07 -7.68 11.39
N ARG A 281 17.33 -7.92 12.50
CA ARG A 281 15.98 -7.34 12.79
C ARG A 281 16.05 -6.09 13.65
N GLU A 282 17.10 -5.90 14.46
CA GLU A 282 17.17 -4.82 15.46
C GLU A 282 17.20 -3.41 14.86
N THR A 283 17.60 -3.26 13.59
CA THR A 283 17.54 -1.96 12.89
C THR A 283 16.14 -1.62 12.38
N ALA A 284 15.17 -2.52 12.48
CA ALA A 284 13.80 -2.36 11.97
C ALA A 284 12.73 -2.31 13.06
N THR A 285 13.10 -2.48 14.33
CA THR A 285 12.14 -2.40 15.44
C THR A 285 11.89 -0.95 15.80
N VAL A 286 10.97 -0.31 15.11
CA VAL A 286 10.30 0.88 15.64
C VAL A 286 9.50 0.40 16.84
N ALA A 287 9.93 0.75 18.03
CA ALA A 287 9.18 0.54 19.25
C ALA A 287 7.78 1.12 19.05
N GLY A 288 6.77 0.24 18.99
CA GLY A 288 5.39 0.70 18.93
C GLY A 288 5.07 1.55 20.14
N PRO A 289 4.34 2.65 20.01
CA PRO A 289 3.91 3.45 21.15
C PRO A 289 3.11 2.57 22.09
N ARG A 290 3.42 2.65 23.39
CA ARG A 290 2.59 2.09 24.47
C ARG A 290 1.18 2.65 24.28
N ARG A 291 0.18 1.78 24.39
CA ARG A 291 -1.24 2.17 24.42
C ARG A 291 -1.48 3.06 25.64
N ASP A 292 -1.39 4.36 25.46
CA ASP A 292 -2.10 5.30 26.30
C ASP A 292 -3.51 5.44 25.71
N GLU A 293 -4.52 5.28 26.57
CA GLU A 293 -5.93 5.29 26.23
C GLU A 293 -6.39 6.72 25.83
N GLY A 294 -5.94 7.16 24.66
CA GLY A 294 -6.46 8.37 24.01
C GLY A 294 -7.66 8.03 23.09
N PRO A 295 -8.49 9.00 22.72
CA PRO A 295 -9.64 8.78 21.84
C PRO A 295 -9.17 8.14 20.53
N ASP A 296 -9.96 7.18 20.03
CA ASP A 296 -9.64 6.43 18.83
C ASP A 296 -9.57 7.37 17.61
N LEU A 297 -8.35 7.75 17.25
CA LEU A 297 -8.05 8.69 16.15
C LEU A 297 -8.62 8.26 14.79
N ARG A 298 -9.07 7.00 14.65
CA ARG A 298 -9.72 6.50 13.41
C ARG A 298 -11.08 7.16 13.17
N LEU A 299 -11.82 7.48 14.24
CA LEU A 299 -13.18 7.99 14.17
C LEU A 299 -13.23 9.52 14.25
N ALA A 300 -12.18 10.17 14.75
CA ALA A 300 -12.10 11.62 14.89
C ALA A 300 -12.38 12.39 13.58
N PRO A 301 -11.85 12.03 12.41
CA PRO A 301 -12.12 12.75 11.16
C PRO A 301 -13.59 12.71 10.75
N TYR A 302 -14.28 11.60 11.04
CA TYR A 302 -15.71 11.47 10.71
C TYR A 302 -16.59 12.33 11.62
N LEU A 303 -16.21 12.44 12.90
CA LEU A 303 -16.95 13.25 13.87
C LEU A 303 -16.80 14.75 13.60
N ASP A 304 -15.60 15.21 13.24
CA ASP A 304 -15.36 16.60 12.86
C ASP A 304 -16.15 16.99 11.60
N ALA A 305 -16.20 16.11 10.60
CA ALA A 305 -16.95 16.34 9.37
C ALA A 305 -18.47 16.36 9.60
N LEU A 306 -18.98 15.62 10.58
CA LEU A 306 -20.40 15.65 11.00
C LEU A 306 -20.78 16.99 11.62
N GLY A 307 -19.85 17.64 12.35
CA GLY A 307 -20.11 18.91 13.05
C GLY A 307 -20.03 20.16 12.18
N THR A 308 -19.20 20.20 11.16
CA THR A 308 -18.80 21.44 10.47
C THR A 308 -18.99 21.45 8.95
N GLY A 309 -19.28 20.31 8.31
CA GLY A 309 -19.34 20.17 6.85
C GLY A 309 -20.70 20.53 6.22
N PRO A 310 -20.75 20.80 4.89
CA PRO A 310 -21.99 20.85 4.12
C PRO A 310 -22.78 19.54 4.22
N VAL A 311 -24.11 19.59 3.95
CA VAL A 311 -25.05 18.46 4.14
C VAL A 311 -24.56 17.17 3.43
N GLY A 312 -24.00 17.27 2.23
CA GLY A 312 -23.47 16.12 1.49
C GLY A 312 -22.23 15.48 2.15
N VAL A 313 -21.34 16.30 2.70
CA VAL A 313 -20.14 15.85 3.42
C VAL A 313 -20.52 15.18 4.73
N ARG A 314 -21.53 15.74 5.45
CA ARG A 314 -22.04 15.15 6.69
C ARG A 314 -22.65 13.77 6.47
N ARG A 315 -23.39 13.56 5.38
CA ARG A 315 -23.98 12.26 5.04
C ARG A 315 -22.90 11.22 4.73
N SER A 316 -21.91 11.57 3.92
CA SER A 316 -20.78 10.71 3.62
C SER A 316 -19.93 10.38 4.87
N ALA A 317 -19.77 11.34 5.78
CA ALA A 317 -19.08 11.13 7.04
C ALA A 317 -19.86 10.20 7.99
N ALA A 318 -21.21 10.30 8.02
CA ALA A 318 -22.05 9.37 8.78
C ALA A 318 -21.94 7.93 8.27
N ASP A 319 -22.00 7.72 6.94
CA ASP A 319 -21.85 6.42 6.32
C ASP A 319 -20.45 5.84 6.60
N GLY A 320 -19.39 6.67 6.53
CA GLY A 320 -18.03 6.29 6.85
C GLY A 320 -17.83 5.92 8.33
N LEU A 321 -18.48 6.64 9.25
CA LEU A 321 -18.46 6.34 10.68
C LEU A 321 -19.10 4.98 10.97
N VAL A 322 -20.27 4.70 10.41
CA VAL A 322 -20.96 3.40 10.57
C VAL A 322 -20.09 2.24 10.07
N ALA A 323 -19.41 2.43 8.93
CA ALA A 323 -18.50 1.42 8.38
C ALA A 323 -17.21 1.22 9.20
N ALA A 324 -16.78 2.23 9.96
CA ALA A 324 -15.54 2.20 10.74
C ALA A 324 -15.71 1.70 12.18
N VAL A 325 -16.95 1.66 12.70
CA VAL A 325 -17.28 1.23 14.07
C VAL A 325 -17.04 -0.26 14.26
N ARG A 326 -16.40 -0.64 15.36
CA ARG A 326 -16.14 -2.04 15.73
C ARG A 326 -16.87 -2.43 17.02
N PRO A 327 -17.09 -3.74 17.27
CA PRO A 327 -17.54 -4.20 18.57
C PRO A 327 -16.55 -3.73 19.66
N GLY A 328 -17.04 -2.96 20.63
CA GLY A 328 -16.23 -2.34 21.71
C GLY A 328 -16.13 -0.81 21.65
N ASP A 329 -16.43 -0.19 20.53
CA ASP A 329 -16.40 1.28 20.39
C ASP A 329 -17.64 1.99 21.04
N GLY A 330 -18.60 1.22 21.59
CA GLY A 330 -19.89 1.74 22.06
C GLY A 330 -19.80 2.79 23.17
N ALA A 331 -18.89 2.62 24.15
CA ALA A 331 -18.74 3.60 25.24
C ALA A 331 -18.16 4.92 24.74
N TRP A 332 -17.23 4.86 23.81
CA TRP A 332 -16.61 6.02 23.20
C TRP A 332 -17.58 6.77 22.26
N LEU A 333 -18.40 6.04 21.50
CA LEU A 333 -19.44 6.63 20.63
C LEU A 333 -20.51 7.36 21.46
N LEU A 334 -20.86 6.83 22.63
CA LEU A 334 -21.81 7.47 23.55
C LEU A 334 -21.25 8.80 24.08
N ASP A 335 -19.98 8.84 24.45
CA ASP A 335 -19.29 10.05 24.90
C ASP A 335 -19.16 11.08 23.77
N ALA A 336 -18.81 10.62 22.55
CA ALA A 336 -18.76 11.45 21.37
C ALA A 336 -20.14 12.04 21.01
N HIS A 337 -21.22 11.24 21.11
CA HIS A 337 -22.59 11.70 20.92
C HIS A 337 -23.00 12.80 21.93
N GLN A 338 -22.62 12.66 23.18
CA GLN A 338 -22.91 13.66 24.23
C GLN A 338 -22.19 14.99 24.00
N ARG A 339 -20.97 14.95 23.42
CA ARG A 339 -20.15 16.14 23.15
C ARG A 339 -20.44 16.78 21.79
N ALA A 340 -21.14 16.09 20.91
CA ALA A 340 -21.43 16.58 19.55
C ALA A 340 -22.39 17.79 19.58
N PRO A 341 -22.22 18.77 18.69
CA PRO A 341 -23.18 19.86 18.47
C PRO A 341 -24.58 19.30 18.15
N GLU A 342 -25.66 20.02 18.55
CA GLU A 342 -27.03 19.54 18.39
C GLU A 342 -27.36 19.04 16.97
N GLY A 343 -26.84 19.70 15.94
CA GLY A 343 -27.05 19.32 14.54
C GLY A 343 -26.36 18.02 14.10
N ALA A 344 -25.41 17.48 14.87
CA ALA A 344 -24.65 16.24 14.57
C ALA A 344 -25.18 15.03 15.35
N ARG A 345 -25.97 15.21 16.39
CA ARG A 345 -26.47 14.14 17.27
C ARG A 345 -27.37 13.14 16.57
N PHE A 346 -28.16 13.58 15.60
CA PHE A 346 -29.04 12.72 14.80
C PHE A 346 -28.31 11.71 13.90
N ALA A 347 -27.03 11.94 13.59
CA ALA A 347 -26.27 11.03 12.76
C ALA A 347 -25.62 9.87 13.54
N LEU A 348 -25.67 9.91 14.89
CA LEU A 348 -25.06 8.95 15.79
C LEU A 348 -26.10 8.13 16.58
N ALA A 349 -27.40 8.43 16.43
CA ALA A 349 -28.51 7.68 17.02
C ALA A 349 -29.03 6.63 16.04
#